data_cab14825c3d3f61294f8a2e2a78d2962
#
_entry.id   cab14825c3d3f61294f8a2e2a78d2962
#
_cell.length_a   1.000
_cell.length_b   1.000
_cell.length_c   1.000
_cell.angle_alpha   90.00
_cell.angle_beta   90.00
_cell.angle_gamma   90.00
#
_symmetry.space_group_name_H-M   'P 1'
#
loop_
_entity.id
_entity.type
_entity.pdbx_description
1 polymer ?
#
loop_
_entity_poly.entity_id
_entity_poly.type
_entity_poly.pdbx_seq_one_letter_code
_entity_poly.pdbx_strand_id
1 'polypeptide(L)'
;MEQMEDLKYEVKHGIKGKGDYLTLNEWFDVWLNTHKKKSIKESTLSRYDYCYKNYVQKKLGKKKLADFKPILLERLFQDMADNDYSTKTIRDICNILSAVFKYAVHNRLITYNPCDGVELPRTKKKPIRVLSLQEQREVLKHARGRLHENLIIVALGTGMRAGELLGLTDEDLDFQKKEIRINKTLVYIKDLTTGKYVFKYQTPKTESGKRVIPMQESVYKALKRQRIQKKEMQIAAAAWEPLEGFEKLVFVGRNGRPIAEHAFQSALNWIVKAVNKDREKQAQEDKTDFVPMEHIYPHALRHTFATRCFEAGIEAKTVQKYLGHSSVAITLDIYTHVTNDKAKEEMNKLENFYQKII
;
A
#
# COMPACT_ATOMS: atom_id res chain seq x y z
N MET A 1 -30.70 -20.18 1.10
CA MET A 1 -30.98 -18.85 1.71
C MET A 1 -31.66 -19.01 3.07
N GLU A 2 -32.62 -19.86 3.20
CA GLU A 2 -33.35 -20.15 4.46
C GLU A 2 -32.43 -20.56 5.63
N GLN A 3 -31.52 -21.51 5.45
CA GLN A 3 -30.56 -21.93 6.48
C GLN A 3 -29.66 -20.80 6.99
N MET A 4 -29.37 -19.80 6.18
CA MET A 4 -28.53 -18.64 6.56
C MET A 4 -29.33 -17.58 7.34
N GLU A 5 -30.63 -17.49 7.11
CA GLU A 5 -31.53 -16.65 7.90
C GLU A 5 -31.85 -17.27 9.27
N ASP A 6 -32.03 -18.58 9.33
CA ASP A 6 -32.16 -19.33 10.58
C ASP A 6 -30.92 -19.21 11.47
N LEU A 7 -29.73 -19.33 10.90
CA LEU A 7 -28.45 -19.10 11.59
C LEU A 7 -28.31 -17.65 12.13
N LYS A 8 -28.77 -16.67 11.35
CA LYS A 8 -28.81 -15.26 11.79
C LYS A 8 -29.79 -15.04 12.93
N TYR A 9 -30.95 -15.70 12.87
CA TYR A 9 -31.98 -15.66 13.92
C TYR A 9 -31.46 -16.28 15.22
N GLU A 10 -30.83 -17.44 15.14
CA GLU A 10 -30.35 -18.21 16.28
C GLU A 10 -29.13 -17.51 16.96
N VAL A 11 -28.18 -16.95 16.18
CA VAL A 11 -27.10 -16.12 16.70
C VAL A 11 -27.65 -14.88 17.41
N LYS A 12 -28.75 -14.29 16.88
CA LYS A 12 -29.39 -13.12 17.48
C LYS A 12 -30.10 -13.41 18.80
N HIS A 13 -30.58 -14.64 18.98
CA HIS A 13 -31.39 -15.07 20.14
C HIS A 13 -30.65 -15.96 21.15
N GLY A 14 -29.34 -16.17 20.98
CA GLY A 14 -28.47 -16.77 22.00
C GLY A 14 -28.72 -18.26 22.28
N ILE A 15 -29.19 -19.04 21.29
CA ILE A 15 -29.45 -20.47 21.44
C ILE A 15 -28.13 -21.24 21.60
N LYS A 16 -27.96 -21.91 22.75
CA LYS A 16 -26.81 -22.76 23.08
C LYS A 16 -26.73 -23.99 22.20
N GLY A 17 -25.55 -24.37 21.70
CA GLY A 17 -25.25 -25.72 21.23
C GLY A 17 -24.86 -25.90 19.77
N LYS A 18 -24.71 -24.83 18.95
CA LYS A 18 -24.46 -24.98 17.50
C LYS A 18 -23.02 -24.71 17.00
N GLY A 19 -22.07 -24.38 17.86
CA GLY A 19 -20.66 -24.33 17.50
C GLY A 19 -20.11 -25.68 17.01
N ASP A 20 -20.73 -26.77 17.43
CA ASP A 20 -20.37 -28.15 17.04
C ASP A 20 -20.74 -28.49 15.59
N TYR A 21 -21.58 -27.72 14.95
CA TYR A 21 -22.04 -27.96 13.57
C TYR A 21 -21.56 -26.89 12.58
N LEU A 22 -21.21 -25.69 13.07
CA LEU A 22 -20.89 -24.55 12.23
C LEU A 22 -19.44 -24.62 11.76
N THR A 23 -19.25 -24.58 10.44
CA THR A 23 -17.90 -24.53 9.84
C THR A 23 -17.30 -23.12 9.91
N LEU A 24 -15.99 -23.05 9.81
CA LEU A 24 -15.29 -21.74 9.73
C LEU A 24 -15.74 -20.93 8.52
N ASN A 25 -16.06 -21.56 7.38
CA ASN A 25 -16.58 -20.87 6.20
C ASN A 25 -17.89 -20.14 6.50
N GLU A 26 -18.87 -20.87 7.03
CA GLU A 26 -20.20 -20.34 7.35
C GLU A 26 -20.08 -19.19 8.38
N TRP A 27 -19.25 -19.39 9.40
CA TRP A 27 -19.05 -18.39 10.43
C TRP A 27 -18.30 -17.14 9.93
N PHE A 28 -17.30 -17.34 9.07
CA PHE A 28 -16.58 -16.21 8.44
C PHE A 28 -17.53 -15.34 7.62
N ASP A 29 -18.41 -15.95 6.85
CA ASP A 29 -19.41 -15.23 6.04
C ASP A 29 -20.38 -14.44 6.92
N VAL A 30 -20.87 -15.01 8.01
CA VAL A 30 -21.70 -14.31 9.01
C VAL A 30 -20.92 -13.13 9.62
N TRP A 31 -19.70 -13.37 10.09
CA TRP A 31 -18.88 -12.35 10.70
C TRP A 31 -18.55 -11.19 9.73
N LEU A 32 -18.17 -11.52 8.50
CA LEU A 32 -17.80 -10.53 7.50
C LEU A 32 -19.00 -9.66 7.11
N ASN A 33 -20.14 -10.30 6.77
CA ASN A 33 -21.29 -9.61 6.19
C ASN A 33 -22.20 -8.96 7.24
N THR A 34 -22.27 -9.50 8.45
CA THR A 34 -23.16 -9.00 9.50
C THR A 34 -22.45 -8.07 10.47
N HIS A 35 -21.23 -8.45 10.93
CA HIS A 35 -20.53 -7.71 11.97
C HIS A 35 -19.55 -6.68 11.38
N LYS A 36 -18.76 -7.03 10.34
CA LYS A 36 -17.71 -6.17 9.83
C LYS A 36 -18.16 -5.20 8.75
N LYS A 37 -19.09 -5.57 7.90
CA LYS A 37 -19.55 -4.76 6.76
C LYS A 37 -19.94 -3.32 7.14
N LYS A 38 -20.49 -3.10 8.33
CA LYS A 38 -20.92 -1.78 8.81
C LYS A 38 -19.83 -0.99 9.56
N SER A 39 -18.75 -1.65 9.99
CA SER A 39 -17.78 -1.06 10.91
C SER A 39 -16.42 -0.75 10.31
N ILE A 40 -16.13 -1.24 9.10
CA ILE A 40 -14.83 -1.06 8.44
C ILE A 40 -14.99 -0.57 7.01
N LYS A 41 -13.92 0.05 6.46
CA LYS A 41 -13.90 0.50 5.07
C LYS A 41 -13.99 -0.69 4.11
N GLU A 42 -14.64 -0.49 2.96
CA GLU A 42 -14.80 -1.52 1.92
C GLU A 42 -13.48 -2.13 1.46
N SER A 43 -12.41 -1.33 1.37
CA SER A 43 -11.06 -1.83 1.03
C SER A 43 -10.52 -2.83 2.08
N THR A 44 -10.81 -2.60 3.36
CA THR A 44 -10.45 -3.53 4.43
C THR A 44 -11.31 -4.79 4.38
N LEU A 45 -12.60 -4.62 4.11
CA LEU A 45 -13.53 -5.74 3.95
C LEU A 45 -13.12 -6.65 2.78
N SER A 46 -12.83 -6.07 1.62
CA SER A 46 -12.33 -6.79 0.44
C SER A 46 -11.00 -7.50 0.72
N ARG A 47 -10.09 -6.87 1.51
CA ARG A 47 -8.85 -7.51 1.94
C ARG A 47 -9.09 -8.71 2.86
N TYR A 48 -10.04 -8.62 3.80
CA TYR A 48 -10.37 -9.73 4.70
C TYR A 48 -10.91 -10.92 3.90
N ASP A 49 -11.83 -10.67 2.97
CA ASP A 49 -12.35 -11.70 2.06
C ASP A 49 -11.22 -12.34 1.23
N TYR A 50 -10.36 -11.52 0.64
CA TYR A 50 -9.20 -11.99 -0.13
C TYR A 50 -8.26 -12.87 0.70
N CYS A 51 -7.86 -12.39 1.88
CA CYS A 51 -6.95 -13.13 2.75
C CYS A 51 -7.55 -14.47 3.19
N TYR A 52 -8.81 -14.45 3.60
CA TYR A 52 -9.50 -15.67 4.00
C TYR A 52 -9.59 -16.70 2.86
N LYS A 53 -10.06 -16.28 1.69
CA LYS A 53 -10.24 -17.14 0.52
C LYS A 53 -8.95 -17.77 0.01
N ASN A 54 -7.86 -16.98 -0.01
CA ASN A 54 -6.61 -17.45 -0.59
C ASN A 54 -5.75 -18.26 0.37
N TYR A 55 -5.82 -17.99 1.68
CA TYR A 55 -4.89 -18.59 2.64
C TYR A 55 -5.54 -19.57 3.63
N VAL A 56 -6.83 -19.42 3.91
CA VAL A 56 -7.51 -20.18 4.97
C VAL A 56 -8.57 -21.10 4.42
N GLN A 57 -9.44 -20.61 3.54
CA GLN A 57 -10.65 -21.30 3.10
C GLN A 57 -10.42 -22.74 2.64
N LYS A 58 -9.45 -22.96 1.74
CA LYS A 58 -9.16 -24.27 1.17
C LYS A 58 -8.62 -25.26 2.21
N LYS A 59 -7.84 -24.77 3.19
CA LYS A 59 -7.15 -25.62 4.18
C LYS A 59 -8.00 -25.90 5.40
N LEU A 60 -8.69 -24.91 5.92
CA LEU A 60 -9.37 -24.96 7.21
C LEU A 60 -10.86 -24.61 7.16
N GLY A 61 -11.37 -24.06 6.07
CA GLY A 61 -12.71 -23.50 5.99
C GLY A 61 -13.85 -24.50 6.24
N LYS A 62 -13.65 -25.79 5.92
CA LYS A 62 -14.64 -26.85 6.16
C LYS A 62 -14.60 -27.45 7.56
N LYS A 63 -13.63 -27.06 8.40
CA LYS A 63 -13.56 -27.53 9.79
C LYS A 63 -14.60 -26.83 10.65
N LYS A 64 -15.14 -27.57 11.61
CA LYS A 64 -16.09 -27.03 12.59
C LYS A 64 -15.37 -26.11 13.57
N LEU A 65 -16.06 -25.09 14.06
CA LEU A 65 -15.47 -24.12 15.01
C LEU A 65 -14.96 -24.80 16.30
N ALA A 66 -15.68 -25.80 16.78
CA ALA A 66 -15.30 -26.55 17.99
C ALA A 66 -14.01 -27.37 17.83
N ASP A 67 -13.62 -27.73 16.60
CA ASP A 67 -12.43 -28.53 16.30
C ASP A 67 -11.15 -27.70 16.24
N PHE A 68 -11.24 -26.40 16.37
CA PHE A 68 -10.06 -25.53 16.30
C PHE A 68 -9.29 -25.53 17.61
N LYS A 69 -8.02 -25.92 17.51
CA LYS A 69 -7.02 -25.86 18.58
C LYS A 69 -5.84 -25.02 18.12
N PRO A 70 -5.07 -24.38 19.05
CA PRO A 70 -3.88 -23.56 18.71
C PRO A 70 -2.92 -24.27 17.75
N ILE A 71 -2.60 -25.53 18.03
CA ILE A 71 -1.67 -26.34 17.19
C ILE A 71 -2.08 -26.42 15.73
N LEU A 72 -3.37 -26.36 15.40
CA LEU A 72 -3.86 -26.39 14.03
C LEU A 72 -3.52 -25.09 13.29
N LEU A 73 -3.58 -23.96 14.00
CA LEU A 73 -3.25 -22.65 13.46
C LEU A 73 -1.74 -22.47 13.36
N GLU A 74 -0.98 -22.97 14.31
CA GLU A 74 0.50 -23.01 14.26
C GLU A 74 0.98 -23.76 13.02
N ARG A 75 0.38 -24.93 12.72
CA ARG A 75 0.69 -25.69 11.49
C ARG A 75 0.39 -24.89 10.22
N LEU A 76 -0.73 -24.17 10.18
CA LEU A 76 -1.06 -23.30 9.05
C LEU A 76 -0.01 -22.20 8.89
N PHE A 77 0.40 -21.56 9.99
CA PHE A 77 1.34 -20.44 9.95
C PHE A 77 2.78 -20.90 9.66
N GLN A 78 3.16 -22.10 10.14
CA GLN A 78 4.43 -22.70 9.80
C GLN A 78 4.49 -23.08 8.31
N ASP A 79 3.46 -23.73 7.78
CA ASP A 79 3.35 -24.04 6.35
C ASP A 79 3.41 -22.77 5.47
N MET A 80 2.86 -21.66 5.94
CA MET A 80 3.00 -20.38 5.25
C MET A 80 4.44 -19.86 5.30
N ALA A 81 5.13 -20.00 6.43
CA ALA A 81 6.53 -19.58 6.55
C ALA A 81 7.45 -20.42 5.66
N ASP A 82 7.22 -21.73 5.59
CA ASP A 82 7.96 -22.68 4.74
C ASP A 82 7.74 -22.39 3.23
N ASN A 83 6.63 -21.76 2.89
CA ASN A 83 6.33 -21.26 1.54
C ASN A 83 6.70 -19.76 1.34
N ASP A 84 7.68 -19.25 2.09
CA ASP A 84 8.26 -17.91 1.97
C ASP A 84 7.29 -16.74 2.18
N TYR A 85 6.14 -16.95 2.83
CA TYR A 85 5.27 -15.84 3.20
C TYR A 85 5.91 -14.99 4.32
N SER A 86 5.79 -13.66 4.17
CA SER A 86 6.35 -12.74 5.18
C SER A 86 5.64 -12.88 6.53
N THR A 87 6.39 -12.67 7.65
CA THR A 87 5.79 -12.60 9.00
C THR A 87 4.62 -11.61 9.06
N LYS A 88 4.69 -10.52 8.27
CA LYS A 88 3.58 -9.55 8.20
C LYS A 88 2.33 -10.19 7.62
N THR A 89 2.44 -10.93 6.52
CA THR A 89 1.30 -11.63 5.89
C THR A 89 0.71 -12.64 6.87
N ILE A 90 1.56 -13.45 7.52
CA ILE A 90 1.13 -14.45 8.51
C ILE A 90 0.41 -13.77 9.69
N ARG A 91 0.97 -12.69 10.21
CA ARG A 91 0.36 -11.91 11.30
C ARG A 91 -0.97 -11.28 10.90
N ASP A 92 -1.08 -10.76 9.70
CA ASP A 92 -2.33 -10.20 9.19
C ASP A 92 -3.44 -11.28 9.14
N ILE A 93 -3.11 -12.50 8.72
CA ILE A 93 -4.06 -13.63 8.67
C ILE A 93 -4.41 -14.09 10.09
N CYS A 94 -3.42 -14.19 11.00
CA CYS A 94 -3.66 -14.49 12.40
C CYS A 94 -4.60 -13.47 13.04
N ASN A 95 -4.38 -12.18 12.80
CA ASN A 95 -5.25 -11.10 13.30
C ASN A 95 -6.68 -11.20 12.78
N ILE A 96 -6.87 -11.56 11.51
CA ILE A 96 -8.20 -11.78 10.92
C ILE A 96 -8.87 -12.96 11.60
N LEU A 97 -8.20 -14.10 11.70
CA LEU A 97 -8.74 -15.31 12.35
C LEU A 97 -9.03 -15.04 13.83
N SER A 98 -8.14 -14.38 14.54
CA SER A 98 -8.36 -14.01 15.95
C SER A 98 -9.61 -13.14 16.11
N ALA A 99 -9.85 -12.18 15.20
CA ALA A 99 -11.08 -11.38 15.25
C ALA A 99 -12.34 -12.21 14.95
N VAL A 100 -12.27 -13.19 14.04
CA VAL A 100 -13.34 -14.12 13.72
C VAL A 100 -13.69 -15.00 14.91
N PHE A 101 -12.66 -15.62 15.53
CA PHE A 101 -12.87 -16.50 16.68
C PHE A 101 -13.26 -15.72 17.95
N LYS A 102 -12.72 -14.51 18.17
CA LYS A 102 -13.16 -13.65 19.27
C LYS A 102 -14.64 -13.32 19.17
N TYR A 103 -15.16 -13.12 17.96
CA TYR A 103 -16.59 -12.92 17.75
C TYR A 103 -17.40 -14.22 17.98
N ALA A 104 -16.82 -15.40 17.66
CA ALA A 104 -17.44 -16.69 17.98
C ALA A 104 -17.52 -16.92 19.50
N VAL A 105 -16.47 -16.57 20.27
CA VAL A 105 -16.48 -16.61 21.72
C VAL A 105 -17.55 -15.66 22.29
N HIS A 106 -17.61 -14.42 21.76
CA HIS A 106 -18.63 -13.44 22.18
C HIS A 106 -20.07 -13.97 21.98
N ASN A 107 -20.30 -14.70 20.89
CA ASN A 107 -21.58 -15.33 20.58
C ASN A 107 -21.74 -16.71 21.22
N ARG A 108 -20.84 -17.12 22.13
CA ARG A 108 -20.87 -18.39 22.89
C ARG A 108 -20.91 -19.65 22.02
N LEU A 109 -20.35 -19.56 20.79
CA LEU A 109 -20.22 -20.71 19.88
C LEU A 109 -19.02 -21.60 20.25
N ILE A 110 -17.97 -20.98 20.80
CA ILE A 110 -16.79 -21.65 21.35
C ILE A 110 -16.42 -21.01 22.69
N THR A 111 -15.67 -21.73 23.50
CA THR A 111 -15.32 -21.28 24.87
C THR A 111 -14.08 -20.41 24.94
N TYR A 112 -13.16 -20.53 23.98
CA TYR A 112 -11.91 -19.77 23.91
C TYR A 112 -11.53 -19.45 22.46
N ASN A 113 -10.64 -18.48 22.27
CA ASN A 113 -10.13 -18.12 20.95
C ASN A 113 -8.89 -18.99 20.63
N PRO A 114 -8.93 -19.86 19.60
CA PRO A 114 -7.79 -20.72 19.24
C PRO A 114 -6.53 -19.98 18.80
N CYS A 115 -6.62 -18.67 18.52
CA CYS A 115 -5.46 -17.84 18.19
C CYS A 115 -4.69 -17.33 19.43
N ASP A 116 -5.30 -17.44 20.62
CA ASP A 116 -4.65 -16.97 21.85
C ASP A 116 -3.49 -17.92 22.21
N GLY A 117 -2.32 -17.32 22.41
CA GLY A 117 -1.09 -18.07 22.71
C GLY A 117 -0.37 -18.68 21.51
N VAL A 118 -0.86 -18.50 20.29
CA VAL A 118 -0.19 -18.97 19.08
C VAL A 118 1.09 -18.17 18.82
N GLU A 119 2.23 -18.87 18.76
CA GLU A 119 3.50 -18.26 18.38
C GLU A 119 3.64 -18.19 16.87
N LEU A 120 3.89 -16.98 16.36
CA LEU A 120 4.09 -16.75 14.93
C LEU A 120 5.55 -16.93 14.54
N PRO A 121 5.84 -17.63 13.41
CA PRO A 121 7.20 -17.76 12.91
C PRO A 121 7.83 -16.40 12.63
N ARG A 122 9.10 -16.25 12.99
CA ARG A 122 9.88 -15.03 12.76
C ARG A 122 10.54 -15.12 11.40
N THR A 123 10.28 -14.16 10.51
CA THR A 123 11.02 -14.00 9.26
C THR A 123 11.86 -12.73 9.31
N LYS A 124 12.96 -12.70 8.58
CA LYS A 124 13.82 -11.50 8.50
C LYS A 124 13.03 -10.32 7.92
N LYS A 125 13.08 -9.16 8.57
CA LYS A 125 12.54 -7.92 8.00
C LYS A 125 13.38 -7.55 6.78
N LYS A 126 12.73 -7.32 5.64
CA LYS A 126 13.42 -6.75 4.47
C LYS A 126 13.70 -5.26 4.76
N PRO A 127 14.88 -4.74 4.41
CA PRO A 127 15.19 -3.33 4.57
C PRO A 127 14.23 -2.48 3.73
N ILE A 128 14.05 -1.21 4.17
CA ILE A 128 13.24 -0.25 3.43
C ILE A 128 13.96 0.06 2.12
N ARG A 129 13.28 -0.13 0.98
CA ARG A 129 13.83 0.16 -0.34
C ARG A 129 13.82 1.67 -0.59
N VAL A 130 14.98 2.25 -0.79
CA VAL A 130 15.23 3.64 -1.21
C VAL A 130 16.09 3.60 -2.46
N LEU A 131 15.77 4.40 -3.47
CA LEU A 131 16.58 4.49 -4.68
C LEU A 131 17.85 5.33 -4.38
N SER A 132 19.01 4.85 -4.83
CA SER A 132 20.21 5.66 -4.86
C SER A 132 20.03 6.85 -5.84
N LEU A 133 20.91 7.85 -5.79
CA LEU A 133 20.87 8.95 -6.75
C LEU A 133 21.07 8.47 -8.19
N GLN A 134 21.93 7.48 -8.38
CA GLN A 134 22.16 6.86 -9.68
C GLN A 134 20.91 6.14 -10.16
N GLU A 135 20.31 5.26 -9.35
CA GLU A 135 19.07 4.56 -9.68
C GLU A 135 17.92 5.52 -10.00
N GLN A 136 17.81 6.62 -9.26
CA GLN A 136 16.80 7.64 -9.54
C GLN A 136 16.98 8.28 -10.91
N ARG A 137 18.24 8.57 -11.31
CA ARG A 137 18.58 9.09 -12.65
C ARG A 137 18.24 8.07 -13.75
N GLU A 138 18.58 6.80 -13.54
CA GLU A 138 18.30 5.72 -14.49
C GLU A 138 16.79 5.51 -14.66
N VAL A 139 16.01 5.51 -13.57
CA VAL A 139 14.55 5.42 -13.60
C VAL A 139 13.96 6.58 -14.41
N LEU A 140 14.39 7.81 -14.16
CA LEU A 140 13.90 8.98 -14.89
C LEU A 140 14.33 8.97 -16.38
N LYS A 141 15.55 8.50 -16.69
CA LYS A 141 16.02 8.31 -18.06
C LYS A 141 15.12 7.35 -18.83
N HIS A 142 14.80 6.19 -18.26
CA HIS A 142 13.97 5.16 -18.91
C HIS A 142 12.46 5.46 -18.88
N ALA A 143 12.01 6.34 -17.99
CA ALA A 143 10.63 6.84 -17.96
C ALA A 143 10.37 7.91 -19.04
N ARG A 144 11.41 8.58 -19.54
CA ARG A 144 11.32 9.72 -20.45
C ARG A 144 10.55 9.38 -21.73
N GLY A 145 9.59 10.24 -22.10
CA GLY A 145 8.73 10.06 -23.27
C GLY A 145 7.64 8.99 -23.12
N ARG A 146 7.51 8.37 -21.93
CA ARG A 146 6.51 7.33 -21.69
C ARG A 146 5.28 7.87 -20.99
N LEU A 147 4.18 7.13 -21.08
CA LEU A 147 2.89 7.49 -20.48
C LEU A 147 2.98 7.89 -19.00
N HIS A 148 3.83 7.20 -18.24
CA HIS A 148 3.93 7.38 -16.78
C HIS A 148 5.12 8.25 -16.34
N GLU A 149 5.82 8.93 -17.26
CA GLU A 149 6.95 9.81 -16.91
C GLU A 149 6.56 10.86 -15.87
N ASN A 150 5.52 11.63 -16.16
CA ASN A 150 5.07 12.70 -15.28
C ASN A 150 4.57 12.15 -13.92
N LEU A 151 3.89 10.99 -13.93
CA LEU A 151 3.44 10.29 -12.72
C LEU A 151 4.63 9.96 -11.80
N ILE A 152 5.72 9.42 -12.37
CA ILE A 152 6.94 9.05 -11.61
C ILE A 152 7.65 10.29 -11.07
N ILE A 153 7.75 11.37 -11.86
CA ILE A 153 8.35 12.63 -11.40
C ILE A 153 7.56 13.20 -10.23
N VAL A 154 6.23 13.21 -10.31
CA VAL A 154 5.38 13.70 -9.22
C VAL A 154 5.47 12.80 -8.00
N ALA A 155 5.53 11.47 -8.16
CA ALA A 155 5.71 10.53 -7.05
C ALA A 155 7.03 10.79 -6.30
N LEU A 156 8.14 10.94 -7.03
CA LEU A 156 9.47 11.22 -6.47
C LEU A 156 9.58 12.62 -5.86
N GLY A 157 8.83 13.59 -6.37
CA GLY A 157 8.89 14.98 -5.91
C GLY A 157 7.89 15.36 -4.81
N THR A 158 6.95 14.47 -4.45
CA THR A 158 5.91 14.77 -3.46
C THR A 158 5.80 13.74 -2.34
N GLY A 159 6.29 12.52 -2.56
CA GLY A 159 6.13 11.41 -1.62
C GLY A 159 4.68 11.01 -1.35
N MET A 160 3.73 11.34 -2.24
CA MET A 160 2.33 10.91 -2.12
C MET A 160 2.21 9.39 -2.12
N ARG A 161 1.19 8.86 -1.42
CA ARG A 161 0.84 7.43 -1.54
C ARG A 161 0.31 7.16 -2.95
N ALA A 162 0.51 5.96 -3.46
CA ALA A 162 0.06 5.60 -4.81
C ALA A 162 -1.42 5.95 -5.05
N GLY A 163 -2.30 5.57 -4.14
CA GLY A 163 -3.73 5.86 -4.27
C GLY A 163 -4.08 7.34 -4.16
N GLU A 164 -3.32 8.16 -3.41
CA GLU A 164 -3.48 9.63 -3.37
C GLU A 164 -3.08 10.24 -4.72
N LEU A 165 -1.94 9.80 -5.25
CA LEU A 165 -1.39 10.26 -6.53
C LEU A 165 -2.31 9.90 -7.71
N LEU A 166 -2.76 8.65 -7.78
CA LEU A 166 -3.67 8.16 -8.82
C LEU A 166 -5.08 8.74 -8.71
N GLY A 167 -5.49 9.16 -7.50
CA GLY A 167 -6.77 9.80 -7.22
C GLY A 167 -6.76 11.33 -7.35
N LEU A 168 -5.62 11.91 -7.77
CA LEU A 168 -5.47 13.36 -7.92
C LEU A 168 -6.35 13.88 -9.05
N THR A 169 -7.12 14.94 -8.78
CA THR A 169 -7.98 15.61 -9.77
C THR A 169 -7.47 17.00 -10.08
N ASP A 170 -7.92 17.58 -11.21
CA ASP A 170 -7.55 18.95 -11.59
C ASP A 170 -7.93 19.98 -10.53
N GLU A 171 -8.99 19.73 -9.72
CA GLU A 171 -9.44 20.58 -8.62
C GLU A 171 -8.50 20.57 -7.41
N ASP A 172 -7.67 19.55 -7.28
CA ASP A 172 -6.68 19.43 -6.20
C ASP A 172 -5.40 20.24 -6.48
N LEU A 173 -5.25 20.80 -7.69
CA LEU A 173 -4.06 21.49 -8.17
C LEU A 173 -4.27 23.01 -8.19
N ASP A 174 -3.56 23.73 -7.33
CA ASP A 174 -3.47 25.18 -7.38
C ASP A 174 -2.14 25.60 -8.03
N PHE A 175 -2.18 25.90 -9.33
CA PHE A 175 -1.00 26.31 -10.08
C PHE A 175 -0.55 27.75 -9.78
N GLN A 176 -1.39 28.60 -9.23
CA GLN A 176 -1.03 29.96 -8.84
C GLN A 176 -0.23 29.95 -7.54
N LYS A 177 -0.75 29.21 -6.54
CA LYS A 177 -0.06 29.03 -5.25
C LYS A 177 1.02 27.96 -5.29
N LYS A 178 1.13 27.21 -6.39
CA LYS A 178 1.99 26.01 -6.51
C LYS A 178 1.76 25.01 -5.38
N GLU A 179 0.51 24.61 -5.18
CA GLU A 179 0.07 23.70 -4.12
C GLU A 179 -0.74 22.52 -4.64
N ILE A 180 -0.55 21.37 -4.01
CA ILE A 180 -1.35 20.15 -4.22
C ILE A 180 -2.13 19.86 -2.94
N ARG A 181 -3.44 19.76 -3.04
CA ARG A 181 -4.33 19.39 -1.92
C ARG A 181 -4.60 17.89 -1.92
N ILE A 182 -4.28 17.21 -0.84
CA ILE A 182 -4.54 15.79 -0.65
C ILE A 182 -5.76 15.63 0.27
N ASN A 183 -6.85 15.10 -0.25
CA ASN A 183 -8.11 14.94 0.46
C ASN A 183 -8.80 13.59 0.20
N LYS A 184 -8.30 12.81 -0.76
CA LYS A 184 -8.89 11.53 -1.18
C LYS A 184 -7.82 10.55 -1.65
N THR A 185 -8.23 9.30 -1.76
CA THR A 185 -7.43 8.18 -2.26
C THR A 185 -8.27 7.38 -3.26
N LEU A 186 -7.72 7.07 -4.41
CA LEU A 186 -8.30 6.14 -5.37
C LEU A 186 -7.95 4.72 -4.97
N VAL A 187 -8.95 3.85 -4.93
CA VAL A 187 -8.76 2.43 -4.69
C VAL A 187 -9.42 1.61 -5.79
N TYR A 188 -8.83 0.47 -6.13
CA TYR A 188 -9.40 -0.51 -7.04
C TYR A 188 -9.63 -1.79 -6.24
N ILE A 189 -10.88 -2.05 -5.88
CA ILE A 189 -11.28 -3.08 -4.94
C ILE A 189 -12.39 -3.94 -5.49
N LYS A 190 -12.47 -5.19 -5.00
CA LYS A 190 -13.58 -6.07 -5.32
C LYS A 190 -14.80 -5.63 -4.52
N ASP A 191 -15.86 -5.29 -5.21
CA ASP A 191 -17.18 -5.10 -4.62
C ASP A 191 -17.75 -6.48 -4.27
N LEU A 192 -17.99 -6.73 -2.99
CA LEU A 192 -18.42 -8.03 -2.50
C LEU A 192 -19.88 -8.33 -2.84
N THR A 193 -20.66 -7.33 -3.23
CA THR A 193 -22.05 -7.51 -3.64
C THR A 193 -22.14 -7.98 -5.10
N THR A 194 -21.39 -7.32 -5.98
CA THR A 194 -21.39 -7.63 -7.43
C THR A 194 -20.31 -8.63 -7.85
N GLY A 195 -19.33 -8.88 -6.99
CA GLY A 195 -18.16 -9.70 -7.29
C GLY A 195 -17.16 -9.06 -8.27
N LYS A 196 -17.46 -7.87 -8.79
CA LYS A 196 -16.64 -7.15 -9.78
C LYS A 196 -15.63 -6.21 -9.12
N TYR A 197 -14.51 -5.96 -9.79
CA TYR A 197 -13.57 -4.94 -9.36
C TYR A 197 -14.04 -3.57 -9.84
N VAL A 198 -14.03 -2.60 -8.92
CA VAL A 198 -14.49 -1.22 -9.16
C VAL A 198 -13.51 -0.21 -8.60
N PHE A 199 -13.43 0.95 -9.27
CA PHE A 199 -12.74 2.11 -8.72
C PHE A 199 -13.65 2.87 -7.76
N LYS A 200 -13.09 3.29 -6.63
CA LYS A 200 -13.80 4.14 -5.65
C LYS A 200 -12.85 5.17 -5.06
N TYR A 201 -13.37 6.36 -4.78
CA TYR A 201 -12.69 7.30 -3.90
C TYR A 201 -12.94 6.92 -2.44
N GLN A 202 -11.90 7.01 -1.63
CA GLN A 202 -11.98 6.87 -0.18
C GLN A 202 -11.33 8.10 0.48
N THR A 203 -11.89 8.53 1.60
CA THR A 203 -11.25 9.53 2.45
C THR A 203 -9.97 8.98 3.07
N PRO A 204 -8.97 9.82 3.37
CA PRO A 204 -7.80 9.38 4.14
C PRO A 204 -8.19 8.69 5.45
N LYS A 205 -7.32 7.81 5.94
CA LYS A 205 -7.58 7.05 7.18
C LYS A 205 -7.51 7.93 8.44
N THR A 206 -6.80 9.04 8.38
CA THR A 206 -6.56 9.97 9.50
C THR A 206 -6.70 11.40 8.99
N GLU A 207 -7.01 12.33 9.88
CA GLU A 207 -7.04 13.76 9.55
C GLU A 207 -5.68 14.28 9.04
N SER A 208 -4.56 13.75 9.56
CA SER A 208 -3.22 14.04 9.05
C SER A 208 -3.00 13.60 7.60
N GLY A 209 -3.88 12.75 7.07
CA GLY A 209 -3.90 12.38 5.66
C GLY A 209 -4.39 13.51 4.75
N LYS A 210 -5.22 14.43 5.27
CA LYS A 210 -5.61 15.67 4.56
C LYS A 210 -4.50 16.70 4.76
N ARG A 211 -3.88 17.12 3.68
CA ARG A 211 -2.72 18.01 3.71
C ARG A 211 -2.52 18.76 2.41
N VAL A 212 -1.71 19.79 2.46
CA VAL A 212 -1.24 20.52 1.30
C VAL A 212 0.26 20.27 1.15
N ILE A 213 0.70 20.00 -0.07
CA ILE A 213 2.11 19.81 -0.44
C ILE A 213 2.48 20.93 -1.42
N PRO A 214 3.53 21.74 -1.15
CA PRO A 214 4.05 22.72 -2.10
C PRO A 214 4.65 22.00 -3.31
N MET A 215 4.43 22.54 -4.51
CA MET A 215 5.02 22.04 -5.74
C MET A 215 6.44 22.55 -5.90
N GLN A 216 7.41 21.65 -5.94
CA GLN A 216 8.72 21.96 -6.48
C GLN A 216 8.59 22.27 -7.99
N GLU A 217 9.54 23.00 -8.54
CA GLU A 217 9.51 23.40 -9.97
C GLU A 217 9.45 22.21 -10.93
N SER A 218 10.13 21.12 -10.61
CA SER A 218 10.07 19.86 -11.37
C SER A 218 8.67 19.24 -11.37
N VAL A 219 7.99 19.24 -10.22
CA VAL A 219 6.62 18.74 -10.03
C VAL A 219 5.63 19.63 -10.78
N TYR A 220 5.76 20.95 -10.65
CA TYR A 220 4.94 21.92 -11.35
C TYR A 220 5.02 21.74 -12.88
N LYS A 221 6.23 21.63 -13.43
CA LYS A 221 6.44 21.38 -14.86
C LYS A 221 5.89 20.03 -15.28
N ALA A 222 6.06 18.97 -14.47
CA ALA A 222 5.51 17.64 -14.76
C ALA A 222 3.99 17.64 -14.80
N LEU A 223 3.32 18.31 -13.86
CA LEU A 223 1.85 18.42 -13.83
C LEU A 223 1.31 19.23 -15.00
N LYS A 224 2.01 20.30 -15.41
CA LYS A 224 1.65 21.05 -16.62
C LYS A 224 1.78 20.18 -17.89
N ARG A 225 2.90 19.43 -18.03
CA ARG A 225 3.07 18.48 -19.15
C ARG A 225 2.00 17.40 -19.10
N GLN A 226 1.63 16.91 -17.93
CA GLN A 226 0.58 15.90 -17.78
C GLN A 226 -0.77 16.38 -18.30
N ARG A 227 -1.15 17.65 -18.06
CA ARG A 227 -2.39 18.23 -18.61
C ARG A 227 -2.37 18.28 -20.15
N ILE A 228 -1.23 18.62 -20.74
CA ILE A 228 -1.05 18.63 -22.20
C ILE A 228 -1.14 17.19 -22.72
N GLN A 229 -0.39 16.25 -22.16
CA GLN A 229 -0.38 14.86 -22.54
C GLN A 229 -1.79 14.24 -22.47
N LYS A 230 -2.57 14.54 -21.42
CA LYS A 230 -3.96 14.07 -21.29
C LYS A 230 -4.83 14.59 -22.43
N LYS A 231 -4.70 15.87 -22.84
CA LYS A 231 -5.43 16.44 -23.97
C LYS A 231 -5.01 15.81 -25.28
N GLU A 232 -3.72 15.60 -25.50
CA GLU A 232 -3.18 14.94 -26.70
C GLU A 232 -3.72 13.50 -26.82
N MET A 233 -3.71 12.76 -25.70
CA MET A 233 -4.30 11.41 -25.66
C MET A 233 -5.80 11.41 -25.95
N GLN A 234 -6.53 12.41 -25.45
CA GLN A 234 -7.96 12.54 -25.70
C GLN A 234 -8.26 12.80 -27.18
N ILE A 235 -7.47 13.63 -27.83
CA ILE A 235 -7.61 13.93 -29.27
C ILE A 235 -7.22 12.73 -30.13
N ALA A 236 -6.16 12.01 -29.75
CA ALA A 236 -5.62 10.88 -30.52
C ALA A 236 -6.38 9.57 -30.30
N ALA A 237 -7.23 9.48 -29.27
CA ALA A 237 -7.93 8.24 -28.94
C ALA A 237 -9.08 7.98 -29.91
N ALA A 238 -9.14 6.77 -30.48
CA ALA A 238 -10.29 6.30 -31.26
C ALA A 238 -11.57 6.26 -30.42
N ALA A 239 -11.47 5.96 -29.12
CA ALA A 239 -12.52 6.05 -28.13
C ALA A 239 -11.93 6.60 -26.81
N TRP A 240 -12.47 7.72 -26.36
CA TRP A 240 -12.16 8.28 -25.04
C TRP A 240 -13.32 7.97 -24.09
N GLU A 241 -13.09 7.03 -23.18
CA GLU A 241 -14.12 6.46 -22.32
C GLU A 241 -13.72 6.59 -20.83
N PRO A 242 -13.70 7.81 -20.29
CA PRO A 242 -13.48 7.98 -18.86
C PRO A 242 -14.60 7.27 -18.09
N LEU A 243 -14.26 6.69 -16.95
CA LEU A 243 -15.26 6.10 -16.08
C LEU A 243 -16.05 7.22 -15.39
N GLU A 244 -17.37 7.05 -15.30
CA GLU A 244 -18.28 8.01 -14.62
C GLU A 244 -17.81 8.34 -13.21
N GLY A 245 -17.72 9.64 -12.90
CA GLY A 245 -17.20 10.16 -11.63
C GLY A 245 -15.67 10.25 -11.54
N PHE A 246 -14.92 9.86 -12.60
CA PHE A 246 -13.45 9.91 -12.64
C PHE A 246 -12.88 10.73 -13.80
N GLU A 247 -13.68 11.52 -14.47
CA GLU A 247 -13.32 12.31 -15.66
C GLU A 247 -12.23 13.35 -15.37
N LYS A 248 -12.23 13.87 -14.12
CA LYS A 248 -11.32 14.94 -13.67
C LYS A 248 -9.96 14.43 -13.20
N LEU A 249 -9.68 13.12 -13.26
CA LEU A 249 -8.38 12.56 -12.88
C LEU A 249 -7.24 13.19 -13.69
N VAL A 250 -6.15 13.54 -13.00
CA VAL A 250 -4.92 14.07 -13.61
C VAL A 250 -4.18 12.97 -14.37
N PHE A 251 -4.05 11.80 -13.75
CA PHE A 251 -3.36 10.64 -14.31
C PHE A 251 -4.37 9.59 -14.76
N VAL A 252 -4.39 9.31 -16.05
CA VAL A 252 -5.31 8.36 -16.67
C VAL A 252 -4.58 7.45 -17.66
N GLY A 253 -5.18 6.31 -17.95
CA GLY A 253 -4.75 5.43 -19.05
C GLY A 253 -5.02 6.04 -20.42
N ARG A 254 -4.55 5.38 -21.49
CA ARG A 254 -4.63 5.87 -22.88
C ARG A 254 -6.05 6.17 -23.35
N ASN A 255 -7.06 5.50 -22.81
CA ASN A 255 -8.48 5.68 -23.11
C ASN A 255 -9.24 6.55 -22.09
N GLY A 256 -8.54 7.28 -21.22
CA GLY A 256 -9.15 8.13 -20.18
C GLY A 256 -9.58 7.40 -18.91
N ARG A 257 -9.46 6.08 -18.84
CA ARG A 257 -9.86 5.31 -17.64
C ARG A 257 -8.88 5.50 -16.49
N PRO A 258 -9.34 5.37 -15.23
CA PRO A 258 -8.48 5.42 -14.06
C PRO A 258 -7.37 4.37 -14.13
N ILE A 259 -6.20 4.69 -13.57
CA ILE A 259 -5.07 3.77 -13.42
C ILE A 259 -5.16 3.08 -12.08
N ALA A 260 -5.14 1.75 -12.07
CA ALA A 260 -5.04 0.98 -10.84
C ALA A 260 -3.58 0.90 -10.34
N GLU A 261 -3.37 0.72 -9.03
CA GLU A 261 -2.02 0.66 -8.44
C GLU A 261 -1.16 -0.45 -9.05
N HIS A 262 -1.74 -1.61 -9.38
CA HIS A 262 -1.02 -2.69 -10.05
C HIS A 262 -0.55 -2.32 -11.47
N ALA A 263 -1.26 -1.46 -12.19
CA ALA A 263 -0.83 -0.96 -13.49
C ALA A 263 0.36 0.00 -13.33
N PHE A 264 0.36 0.85 -12.31
CA PHE A 264 1.52 1.67 -11.97
C PHE A 264 2.72 0.80 -11.55
N GLN A 265 2.50 -0.25 -10.75
CA GLN A 265 3.54 -1.22 -10.42
C GLN A 265 4.12 -1.90 -11.67
N SER A 266 3.27 -2.29 -12.63
CA SER A 266 3.70 -2.88 -13.90
C SER A 266 4.58 -1.94 -14.71
N ALA A 267 4.27 -0.63 -14.71
CA ALA A 267 5.10 0.38 -15.38
C ALA A 267 6.48 0.49 -14.71
N LEU A 268 6.56 0.48 -13.38
CA LEU A 268 7.83 0.47 -12.65
C LEU A 268 8.64 -0.81 -12.94
N ASN A 269 8.00 -1.97 -12.96
CA ASN A 269 8.65 -3.24 -13.28
C ASN A 269 9.24 -3.22 -14.70
N TRP A 270 8.53 -2.61 -15.65
CA TRP A 270 9.04 -2.47 -17.01
C TRP A 270 10.29 -1.56 -17.04
N ILE A 271 10.29 -0.44 -16.30
CA ILE A 271 11.45 0.45 -16.19
C ILE A 271 12.65 -0.28 -15.58
N VAL A 272 12.46 -1.03 -14.50
CA VAL A 272 13.53 -1.82 -13.87
C VAL A 272 14.12 -2.82 -14.86
N LYS A 273 13.28 -3.50 -15.66
CA LYS A 273 13.76 -4.40 -16.72
C LYS A 273 14.59 -3.67 -17.78
N ALA A 274 14.17 -2.49 -18.19
CA ALA A 274 14.89 -1.69 -19.17
C ALA A 274 16.24 -1.20 -18.62
N VAL A 275 16.28 -0.73 -17.37
CA VAL A 275 17.53 -0.35 -16.68
C VAL A 275 18.47 -1.55 -16.59
N ASN A 276 17.97 -2.70 -16.15
CA ASN A 276 18.80 -3.90 -16.01
C ASN A 276 19.38 -4.39 -17.33
N LYS A 277 18.63 -4.26 -18.42
CA LYS A 277 19.14 -4.54 -19.76
C LYS A 277 20.30 -3.62 -20.16
N ASP A 278 20.18 -2.31 -19.86
CA ASP A 278 21.27 -1.35 -20.13
C ASP A 278 22.48 -1.63 -19.24
N ARG A 279 22.28 -1.91 -17.94
CA ARG A 279 23.35 -2.25 -17.00
C ARG A 279 24.09 -3.52 -17.39
N GLU A 280 23.35 -4.56 -17.82
CA GLU A 280 23.93 -5.83 -18.28
C GLU A 280 24.82 -5.62 -19.50
N LYS A 281 24.34 -4.84 -20.48
CA LYS A 281 25.13 -4.48 -21.66
C LYS A 281 26.40 -3.71 -21.28
N GLN A 282 26.28 -2.71 -20.40
CA GLN A 282 27.42 -1.93 -19.92
C GLN A 282 28.43 -2.79 -19.18
N ALA A 283 27.99 -3.70 -18.31
CA ALA A 283 28.86 -4.63 -17.59
C ALA A 283 29.65 -5.55 -18.53
N GLN A 284 29.00 -5.99 -19.62
CA GLN A 284 29.67 -6.81 -20.66
C GLN A 284 30.72 -5.98 -21.42
N GLU A 285 30.43 -4.73 -21.78
CA GLU A 285 31.35 -3.83 -22.46
C GLU A 285 32.56 -3.47 -21.58
N ASP A 286 32.30 -3.18 -20.30
CA ASP A 286 33.34 -2.78 -19.32
C ASP A 286 34.07 -3.96 -18.67
N LYS A 287 33.63 -5.21 -18.96
CA LYS A 287 34.13 -6.46 -18.33
C LYS A 287 34.06 -6.41 -16.80
N THR A 288 32.96 -5.88 -16.27
CA THR A 288 32.67 -5.78 -14.84
C THR A 288 31.52 -6.72 -14.45
N ASP A 289 31.32 -6.94 -13.14
CA ASP A 289 30.21 -7.72 -12.64
C ASP A 289 28.88 -6.98 -12.86
N PHE A 290 27.86 -7.74 -13.30
CA PHE A 290 26.51 -7.23 -13.44
C PHE A 290 25.85 -7.04 -12.07
N VAL A 291 25.49 -5.80 -11.75
CA VAL A 291 24.75 -5.44 -10.53
C VAL A 291 23.33 -5.01 -10.91
N PRO A 292 22.33 -5.90 -10.75
CA PRO A 292 20.96 -5.56 -11.11
C PRO A 292 20.37 -4.49 -10.18
N MET A 293 19.53 -3.63 -10.76
CA MET A 293 18.63 -2.78 -9.98
C MET A 293 17.58 -3.66 -9.31
N GLU A 294 17.43 -3.52 -8.02
CA GLU A 294 16.39 -4.20 -7.26
C GLU A 294 14.98 -3.73 -7.65
N HIS A 295 14.00 -4.57 -7.33
CA HIS A 295 12.59 -4.27 -7.55
C HIS A 295 12.17 -2.93 -6.92
N ILE A 296 11.43 -2.13 -7.69
CA ILE A 296 10.88 -0.85 -7.24
C ILE A 296 9.35 -0.98 -7.16
N TYR A 297 8.79 -0.51 -6.06
CA TYR A 297 7.35 -0.43 -5.85
C TYR A 297 6.95 1.03 -5.52
N PRO A 298 5.68 1.44 -5.72
CA PRO A 298 5.27 2.84 -5.54
C PRO A 298 5.66 3.43 -4.19
N HIS A 299 5.63 2.63 -3.12
CA HIS A 299 6.02 3.09 -1.79
C HIS A 299 7.53 3.35 -1.66
N ALA A 300 8.37 2.68 -2.48
CA ALA A 300 9.81 2.96 -2.53
C ALA A 300 10.11 4.37 -3.06
N LEU A 301 9.30 4.89 -4.01
CA LEU A 301 9.41 6.27 -4.49
C LEU A 301 9.11 7.27 -3.36
N ARG A 302 8.14 6.97 -2.51
CA ARG A 302 7.81 7.77 -1.33
C ARG A 302 8.92 7.72 -0.28
N HIS A 303 9.52 6.57 -0.04
CA HIS A 303 10.67 6.45 0.85
C HIS A 303 11.87 7.23 0.30
N THR A 304 12.08 7.16 -1.01
CA THR A 304 13.13 7.95 -1.69
C THR A 304 12.89 9.44 -1.51
N PHE A 305 11.67 9.95 -1.68
CA PHE A 305 11.33 11.35 -1.41
C PHE A 305 11.68 11.75 0.03
N ALA A 306 11.27 10.94 1.03
CA ALA A 306 11.56 11.22 2.43
C ALA A 306 13.08 11.29 2.69
N THR A 307 13.83 10.34 2.13
CA THR A 307 15.30 10.30 2.21
C THR A 307 15.92 11.55 1.59
N ARG A 308 15.48 11.96 0.39
CA ARG A 308 15.97 13.21 -0.26
C ARG A 308 15.66 14.47 0.57
N CYS A 309 14.49 14.51 1.22
CA CYS A 309 14.17 15.61 2.14
C CYS A 309 15.17 15.68 3.31
N PHE A 310 15.53 14.55 3.90
CA PHE A 310 16.49 14.49 4.99
C PHE A 310 17.92 14.83 4.52
N GLU A 311 18.34 14.35 3.36
CA GLU A 311 19.62 14.71 2.75
C GLU A 311 19.71 16.21 2.45
N ALA A 312 18.58 16.83 2.08
CA ALA A 312 18.47 18.27 1.88
C ALA A 312 18.36 19.07 3.19
N GLY A 313 18.39 18.43 4.36
CA GLY A 313 18.33 19.11 5.66
C GLY A 313 16.93 19.53 6.10
N ILE A 314 15.85 19.00 5.47
CA ILE A 314 14.48 19.31 5.86
C ILE A 314 14.16 18.61 7.19
N GLU A 315 13.62 19.36 8.13
CA GLU A 315 13.25 18.86 9.46
C GLU A 315 12.24 17.70 9.40
N ALA A 316 12.42 16.71 10.28
CA ALA A 316 11.56 15.52 10.34
C ALA A 316 10.07 15.85 10.52
N LYS A 317 9.75 16.92 11.25
CA LYS A 317 8.37 17.38 11.44
C LYS A 317 7.74 17.89 10.15
N THR A 318 8.49 18.59 9.34
CA THR A 318 8.07 19.08 8.02
C THR A 318 7.89 17.91 7.05
N VAL A 319 8.85 16.96 7.03
CA VAL A 319 8.72 15.73 6.22
C VAL A 319 7.50 14.90 6.64
N GLN A 320 7.26 14.76 7.95
CA GLN A 320 6.06 14.12 8.49
C GLN A 320 4.77 14.76 7.94
N LYS A 321 4.71 16.10 7.92
CA LYS A 321 3.56 16.86 7.40
C LYS A 321 3.36 16.59 5.91
N TYR A 322 4.41 16.63 5.09
CA TYR A 322 4.33 16.35 3.65
C TYR A 322 3.88 14.91 3.38
N LEU A 323 4.39 13.97 4.15
CA LEU A 323 4.01 12.56 4.01
C LEU A 323 2.62 12.25 4.58
N GLY A 324 2.11 13.04 5.53
CA GLY A 324 0.86 12.74 6.24
C GLY A 324 0.99 11.46 7.09
N HIS A 325 2.10 11.33 7.83
CA HIS A 325 2.27 10.28 8.82
C HIS A 325 1.60 10.66 10.13
N SER A 326 0.90 9.74 10.76
CA SER A 326 0.24 9.95 12.05
C SER A 326 1.22 10.14 13.21
N SER A 327 2.46 9.65 13.06
CA SER A 327 3.53 9.76 14.07
C SER A 327 4.85 10.14 13.41
N VAL A 328 5.66 10.96 14.11
CA VAL A 328 7.04 11.28 13.70
C VAL A 328 7.91 10.02 13.69
N ALA A 329 7.67 9.05 14.58
CA ALA A 329 8.42 7.81 14.64
C ALA A 329 8.47 7.08 13.29
N ILE A 330 7.34 7.02 12.57
CA ILE A 330 7.27 6.42 11.21
C ILE A 330 8.19 7.15 10.23
N THR A 331 8.37 8.46 10.40
CA THR A 331 9.22 9.29 9.54
C THR A 331 10.69 9.11 9.93
N LEU A 332 10.97 8.99 11.24
CA LEU A 332 12.31 8.75 11.77
C LEU A 332 12.82 7.34 11.44
N ASP A 333 11.95 6.33 11.35
CA ASP A 333 12.34 4.99 10.88
C ASP A 333 12.97 5.03 9.48
N ILE A 334 12.53 5.95 8.61
CA ILE A 334 13.13 6.17 7.30
C ILE A 334 14.48 6.91 7.44
N TYR A 335 14.56 7.85 8.38
CA TYR A 335 15.76 8.63 8.65
C TYR A 335 16.93 7.79 9.16
N THR A 336 16.69 6.78 10.01
CA THR A 336 17.74 5.91 10.56
C THR A 336 18.53 5.13 9.50
N HIS A 337 17.94 4.91 8.32
CA HIS A 337 18.64 4.30 7.19
C HIS A 337 19.59 5.26 6.44
N VAL A 338 19.47 6.58 6.67
CA VAL A 338 20.27 7.64 6.02
C VAL A 338 21.45 8.07 6.88
N THR A 339 21.38 7.82 8.19
CA THR A 339 22.23 8.48 9.19
C THR A 339 23.64 7.93 9.33
N ASN A 340 23.99 6.76 8.82
CA ASN A 340 25.34 6.25 8.98
C ASN A 340 26.39 7.10 8.26
N ASP A 341 26.06 7.71 7.12
CA ASP A 341 26.98 8.62 6.41
C ASP A 341 26.91 10.07 6.94
N LYS A 342 25.75 10.50 7.45
CA LYS A 342 25.55 11.85 8.01
C LYS A 342 26.07 12.02 9.45
N ALA A 343 26.21 10.97 10.22
CA ALA A 343 26.67 11.07 11.61
C ALA A 343 28.04 11.79 11.71
N LYS A 344 28.93 11.55 10.75
CA LYS A 344 30.22 12.27 10.67
C LYS A 344 30.05 13.74 10.30
N GLU A 345 29.16 14.06 9.36
CA GLU A 345 28.88 15.45 8.96
C GLU A 345 28.20 16.23 10.08
N GLU A 346 27.31 15.62 10.84
CA GLU A 346 26.65 16.26 11.98
C GLU A 346 27.62 16.49 13.15
N MET A 347 28.54 15.56 13.40
CA MET A 347 29.63 15.76 14.35
C MET A 347 30.57 16.88 13.92
N ASN A 348 30.87 16.99 12.63
CA ASN A 348 31.68 18.12 12.13
C ASN A 348 30.96 19.48 12.28
N LYS A 349 29.63 19.52 12.17
CA LYS A 349 28.83 20.73 12.47
C LYS A 349 28.93 21.11 13.94
N LEU A 350 28.88 20.14 14.84
CA LEU A 350 29.04 20.34 16.26
C LEU A 350 30.46 20.85 16.56
N GLU A 351 31.48 20.24 15.99
CA GLU A 351 32.87 20.68 16.10
C GLU A 351 33.04 22.13 15.65
N ASN A 352 32.50 22.47 14.47
CA ASN A 352 32.54 23.85 13.96
C ASN A 352 31.78 24.86 14.86
N PHE A 353 30.79 24.40 15.60
CA PHE A 353 30.08 25.21 16.58
C PHE A 353 30.95 25.44 17.85
N TYR A 354 31.61 24.41 18.33
CA TYR A 354 32.49 24.48 19.47
C TYR A 354 33.70 25.36 19.19
N GLN A 355 34.29 25.29 17.97
CA GLN A 355 35.42 26.18 17.56
C GLN A 355 35.06 27.68 17.54
N LYS A 356 33.76 28.02 17.56
CA LYS A 356 33.32 29.44 17.69
C LYS A 356 33.15 29.89 19.13
N ILE A 357 33.20 28.96 20.08
CA ILE A 357 32.98 29.24 21.50
C ILE A 357 34.30 29.16 22.28
N ILE A 358 35.26 28.35 21.80
CA ILE A 358 36.60 28.20 22.33
C ILE A 358 37.55 29.17 21.61
#